data_cdd1cc36dd77c70abbf8ce66df8ce13a
#
_entry.id   cdd1cc36dd77c70abbf8ce66df8ce13a
#
_cell.length_a   1.000
_cell.length_b   1.000
_cell.length_c   1.000
_cell.angle_alpha   90.00
_cell.angle_beta   90.00
_cell.angle_gamma   90.00
#
_symmetry.space_group_name_H-M   'P 1'
#
loop_
_entity.id
_entity.type
_entity.pdbx_description
1 polymer ?
#
loop_
_entity_poly.entity_id
_entity_poly.type
_entity_poly.pdbx_seq_one_letter_code
_entity_poly.pdbx_strand_id
1 'polypeptide(L)'
;MRLPAILKFLAAGIMAAAMMAAPVGAMAQGGDTVLKPADLQKLLPASVYYKGQSATTQLRNSVGVKFADGFYVLSTLVDTSGYSTDIQSKYSAYFIAEVPIKVGGESLPAGIYGIGFIGGDKFVVTDVGAHDVLTVNSGNDAGLKRPTPLQVTTDPAGGYRLYAGRRYVVFSR
;
A
#
# COMPACT_ATOMS: atom_id res chain seq x y z
N MET A 1 -61.36 -18.89 -67.00
CA MET A 1 -61.86 -17.55 -67.42
C MET A 1 -61.47 -16.55 -66.37
N ARG A 2 -60.55 -15.62 -66.74
CA ARG A 2 -60.24 -14.31 -66.15
C ARG A 2 -59.64 -14.27 -64.73
N LEU A 3 -58.35 -13.95 -64.64
CA LEU A 3 -57.69 -13.04 -63.69
C LEU A 3 -58.38 -11.66 -63.65
N PRO A 4 -58.13 -10.77 -62.63
CA PRO A 4 -56.80 -10.31 -62.27
C PRO A 4 -56.60 -10.00 -60.78
N ALA A 5 -55.38 -10.09 -60.35
CA ALA A 5 -54.46 -9.08 -59.80
C ALA A 5 -55.08 -7.97 -58.93
N ILE A 6 -54.54 -7.82 -57.73
CA ILE A 6 -53.98 -6.52 -57.26
C ILE A 6 -52.95 -6.80 -56.13
N LEU A 7 -51.72 -6.48 -56.49
CA LEU A 7 -50.54 -6.38 -55.67
C LEU A 7 -50.66 -5.11 -54.80
N LYS A 8 -50.58 -5.22 -53.50
CA LYS A 8 -50.32 -4.06 -52.61
C LYS A 8 -49.04 -4.29 -51.81
N PHE A 9 -48.03 -3.60 -52.23
CA PHE A 9 -46.78 -3.43 -51.49
C PHE A 9 -47.05 -2.70 -50.17
N LEU A 10 -46.66 -3.30 -49.04
CA LEU A 10 -46.50 -2.59 -47.80
C LEU A 10 -45.00 -2.65 -47.46
N ALA A 11 -44.31 -1.58 -47.75
CA ALA A 11 -42.92 -1.37 -47.32
C ALA A 11 -42.92 -1.05 -45.86
N ALA A 12 -42.48 -2.02 -45.03
CA ALA A 12 -42.17 -1.78 -43.64
C ALA A 12 -40.71 -1.34 -43.55
N GLY A 13 -40.49 -0.06 -43.31
CA GLY A 13 -39.15 0.49 -43.06
C GLY A 13 -38.62 0.01 -41.71
N ILE A 14 -37.56 -0.79 -41.78
CA ILE A 14 -36.77 -1.15 -40.61
C ILE A 14 -35.80 0.02 -40.32
N MET A 15 -36.12 0.81 -39.31
CA MET A 15 -35.24 1.84 -38.76
C MET A 15 -34.18 1.16 -37.91
N ALA A 16 -33.00 0.91 -38.46
CA ALA A 16 -31.85 0.42 -37.70
C ALA A 16 -31.31 1.57 -36.81
N ALA A 17 -31.64 1.53 -35.54
CA ALA A 17 -31.00 2.38 -34.56
C ALA A 17 -29.57 1.87 -34.32
N ALA A 18 -28.60 2.52 -34.95
CA ALA A 18 -27.18 2.33 -34.65
C ALA A 18 -26.91 2.90 -33.25
N MET A 19 -26.87 2.02 -32.23
CA MET A 19 -26.29 2.37 -30.94
C MET A 19 -24.80 2.57 -31.13
N MET A 20 -24.37 3.82 -31.17
CA MET A 20 -22.97 4.21 -30.99
C MET A 20 -22.59 3.89 -29.54
N ALA A 21 -21.97 2.73 -29.32
CA ALA A 21 -21.24 2.46 -28.11
C ALA A 21 -20.02 3.39 -28.11
N ALA A 22 -20.10 4.47 -27.32
CA ALA A 22 -18.94 5.28 -27.02
C ALA A 22 -17.88 4.36 -26.38
N PRO A 23 -16.61 4.39 -26.80
CA PRO A 23 -15.57 3.67 -26.09
C PRO A 23 -15.49 4.25 -24.69
N VAL A 24 -15.82 3.45 -23.66
CA VAL A 24 -15.45 3.75 -22.29
C VAL A 24 -13.94 3.79 -22.33
N GLY A 25 -13.39 5.01 -22.25
CA GLY A 25 -11.96 5.21 -22.19
C GLY A 25 -11.41 4.38 -21.05
N ALA A 26 -10.64 3.34 -21.38
CA ALA A 26 -9.83 2.63 -20.42
C ALA A 26 -8.89 3.68 -19.81
N MET A 27 -9.22 4.18 -18.61
CA MET A 27 -8.27 4.89 -17.79
C MET A 27 -7.10 3.92 -17.64
N ALA A 28 -5.96 4.27 -18.22
CA ALA A 28 -4.72 3.54 -18.00
C ALA A 28 -4.49 3.58 -16.49
N GLN A 29 -4.78 2.50 -15.79
CA GLN A 29 -4.43 2.34 -14.39
C GLN A 29 -2.91 2.36 -14.37
N GLY A 30 -2.35 3.48 -13.92
CA GLY A 30 -0.92 3.57 -13.64
C GLY A 30 -0.57 2.43 -12.67
N GLY A 31 0.55 1.75 -12.92
CA GLY A 31 1.03 0.74 -11.98
C GLY A 31 1.33 1.35 -10.60
N ASP A 32 1.55 0.49 -9.62
CA ASP A 32 1.99 0.90 -8.29
C ASP A 32 3.27 1.74 -8.36
N THR A 33 3.41 2.70 -7.47
CA THR A 33 4.55 3.63 -7.46
C THR A 33 5.19 3.68 -6.08
N VAL A 34 6.49 3.42 -6.02
CA VAL A 34 7.29 3.72 -4.81
C VAL A 34 7.49 5.23 -4.72
N LEU A 35 7.05 5.81 -3.60
CA LEU A 35 7.03 7.25 -3.39
C LEU A 35 8.42 7.80 -3.05
N LYS A 36 8.66 9.03 -3.48
CA LYS A 36 9.88 9.78 -3.12
C LYS A 36 9.70 10.48 -1.76
N PRO A 37 10.76 10.70 -0.99
CA PRO A 37 10.68 11.39 0.31
C PRO A 37 9.98 12.76 0.25
N ALA A 38 10.15 13.52 -0.84
CA ALA A 38 9.51 14.82 -1.01
C ALA A 38 7.96 14.73 -1.09
N ASP A 39 7.44 13.64 -1.65
CA ASP A 39 5.98 13.42 -1.73
C ASP A 39 5.44 12.95 -0.37
N LEU A 40 6.21 12.12 0.33
CA LEU A 40 5.86 11.59 1.64
C LEU A 40 5.76 12.68 2.72
N GLN A 41 6.59 13.71 2.66
CA GLN A 41 6.54 14.84 3.59
C GLN A 41 5.21 15.61 3.55
N LYS A 42 4.47 15.53 2.45
CA LYS A 42 3.14 16.14 2.30
C LYS A 42 2.00 15.26 2.81
N LEU A 43 2.26 13.95 2.94
CA LEU A 43 1.27 12.94 3.32
C LEU A 43 1.37 12.56 4.80
N LEU A 44 2.57 12.58 5.37
CA LEU A 44 2.82 12.11 6.72
C LEU A 44 2.81 13.26 7.74
N PRO A 45 2.26 13.04 8.95
CA PRO A 45 2.25 14.04 10.00
C PRO A 45 3.64 14.24 10.61
N ALA A 46 3.90 15.45 11.14
CA ALA A 46 5.15 15.78 11.83
C ALA A 46 5.28 15.13 13.22
N SER A 47 4.16 14.71 13.80
CA SER A 47 4.12 13.97 15.06
C SER A 47 3.00 12.94 15.03
N VAL A 48 3.15 11.89 15.81
CA VAL A 48 2.19 10.77 15.90
C VAL A 48 1.94 10.43 17.35
N TYR A 49 0.72 9.93 17.62
CA TYR A 49 0.36 9.42 18.93
C TYR A 49 0.65 7.92 18.97
N TYR A 50 1.31 7.48 20.05
CA TYR A 50 1.54 6.07 20.32
C TYR A 50 1.69 5.84 21.82
N LYS A 51 0.98 4.84 22.36
CA LYS A 51 1.07 4.44 23.78
C LYS A 51 1.01 5.59 24.78
N GLY A 52 0.02 6.45 24.64
CA GLY A 52 -0.28 7.50 25.63
C GLY A 52 0.50 8.81 25.46
N GLN A 53 1.36 8.91 24.45
CA GLN A 53 2.14 10.14 24.21
C GLN A 53 2.34 10.43 22.73
N SER A 54 2.73 11.66 22.42
CA SER A 54 3.11 12.04 21.06
C SER A 54 4.62 11.99 20.90
N ALA A 55 5.05 11.58 19.70
CA ALA A 55 6.44 11.54 19.30
C ALA A 55 6.64 12.18 17.93
N THR A 56 7.79 12.81 17.72
CA THR A 56 8.14 13.45 16.45
C THR A 56 8.48 12.41 15.39
N THR A 57 8.00 12.60 14.17
CA THR A 57 8.36 11.78 13.03
C THR A 57 9.62 12.31 12.34
N GLN A 58 10.42 11.38 11.80
CA GLN A 58 11.60 11.71 11.02
C GLN A 58 11.26 11.70 9.53
N LEU A 59 10.56 12.71 9.03
CA LEU A 59 10.00 12.75 7.68
C LEU A 59 11.03 12.53 6.55
N ARG A 60 12.32 12.77 6.82
CA ARG A 60 13.42 12.46 5.88
C ARG A 60 13.66 10.96 5.73
N ASN A 61 13.30 10.19 6.74
CA ASN A 61 13.39 8.75 6.80
C ASN A 61 11.99 8.13 6.63
N SER A 62 11.29 8.55 5.58
CA SER A 62 9.95 8.08 5.23
C SER A 62 10.00 7.28 3.94
N VAL A 63 9.12 6.31 3.84
CA VAL A 63 8.94 5.44 2.68
C VAL A 63 7.46 5.21 2.43
N GLY A 64 7.11 4.80 1.22
CA GLY A 64 5.74 4.46 0.92
C GLY A 64 5.55 3.94 -0.49
N VAL A 65 4.39 3.33 -0.69
CA VAL A 65 3.91 2.86 -1.98
C VAL A 65 2.52 3.44 -2.19
N LYS A 66 2.28 3.99 -3.36
CA LYS A 66 0.96 4.30 -3.88
C LYS A 66 0.54 3.17 -4.80
N PHE A 67 -0.56 2.49 -4.49
CA PHE A 67 -1.13 1.45 -5.34
C PHE A 67 -1.85 2.04 -6.56
N ALA A 68 -2.03 1.24 -7.59
CA ALA A 68 -2.68 1.61 -8.84
C ALA A 68 -4.10 2.20 -8.66
N ASP A 69 -4.81 1.78 -7.62
CA ASP A 69 -6.14 2.28 -7.24
C ASP A 69 -6.13 3.55 -6.38
N GLY A 70 -4.93 4.09 -6.11
CA GLY A 70 -4.75 5.37 -5.42
C GLY A 70 -4.54 5.29 -3.92
N PHE A 71 -4.71 4.14 -3.27
CA PHE A 71 -4.45 3.94 -1.83
C PHE A 71 -2.95 3.82 -1.52
N TYR A 72 -2.61 4.03 -0.26
CA TYR A 72 -1.23 4.11 0.19
C TYR A 72 -0.89 3.07 1.26
N VAL A 73 0.37 2.67 1.24
CA VAL A 73 1.09 2.16 2.41
C VAL A 73 2.24 3.11 2.68
N LEU A 74 2.30 3.67 3.88
CA LEU A 74 3.26 4.71 4.27
C LEU A 74 3.97 4.33 5.55
N SER A 75 5.22 4.71 5.70
CA SER A 75 5.97 4.55 6.94
C SER A 75 6.97 5.67 7.14
N THR A 76 7.21 6.03 8.40
CA THR A 76 8.23 7.00 8.79
C THR A 76 8.86 6.60 10.12
N LEU A 77 10.16 6.82 10.27
CA LEU A 77 10.81 6.65 11.56
C LEU A 77 10.25 7.63 12.59
N VAL A 78 10.27 7.23 13.84
CA VAL A 78 9.79 8.03 14.98
C VAL A 78 10.93 8.22 15.96
N ASP A 79 10.96 9.38 16.61
CA ASP A 79 11.82 9.59 17.78
C ASP A 79 11.21 8.85 18.97
N THR A 80 11.82 7.74 19.32
CA THR A 80 11.36 6.86 20.40
C THR A 80 12.03 7.14 21.74
N SER A 81 12.85 8.17 21.85
CA SER A 81 13.64 8.48 23.06
C SER A 81 12.80 8.70 24.33
N GLY A 82 11.55 9.14 24.18
CA GLY A 82 10.60 9.32 25.27
C GLY A 82 9.89 8.05 25.75
N TYR A 83 10.06 6.91 25.08
CA TYR A 83 9.39 5.66 25.44
C TYR A 83 10.27 4.76 26.31
N SER A 84 9.64 3.81 27.03
CA SER A 84 10.37 2.78 27.77
C SER A 84 11.18 1.90 26.82
N THR A 85 12.21 1.24 27.34
CA THR A 85 13.08 0.32 26.58
C THR A 85 12.29 -0.78 25.91
N ASP A 86 11.25 -1.32 26.56
CA ASP A 86 10.39 -2.36 25.98
C ASP A 86 9.65 -1.87 24.74
N ILE A 87 9.14 -0.64 24.79
CA ILE A 87 8.49 -0.01 23.63
C ILE A 87 9.51 0.25 22.52
N GLN A 88 10.66 0.85 22.85
CA GLN A 88 11.71 1.14 21.88
C GLN A 88 12.19 -0.12 21.14
N SER A 89 12.19 -1.28 21.81
CA SER A 89 12.60 -2.53 21.19
C SER A 89 11.67 -3.02 20.08
N LYS A 90 10.38 -2.62 20.12
CA LYS A 90 9.32 -3.06 19.18
C LYS A 90 8.83 -1.97 18.25
N TYR A 91 9.05 -0.70 18.61
CA TYR A 91 8.53 0.45 17.90
C TYR A 91 9.66 1.35 17.42
N SER A 92 9.93 1.33 16.14
CA SER A 92 10.93 2.19 15.51
C SER A 92 10.34 3.10 14.42
N ALA A 93 9.21 2.69 13.85
CA ALA A 93 8.54 3.43 12.81
C ALA A 93 7.01 3.40 12.97
N TYR A 94 6.40 4.47 12.52
CA TYR A 94 4.96 4.60 12.33
C TYR A 94 4.59 4.04 10.96
N PHE A 95 3.50 3.30 10.89
CA PHE A 95 3.09 2.58 9.68
C PHE A 95 1.60 2.78 9.43
N ILE A 96 1.25 3.15 8.22
CA ILE A 96 -0.13 3.32 7.76
C ILE A 96 -0.39 2.35 6.61
N ALA A 97 -1.45 1.56 6.71
CA ALA A 97 -2.01 0.79 5.61
C ALA A 97 -3.44 1.29 5.36
N GLU A 98 -3.69 1.99 4.26
CA GLU A 98 -5.03 2.48 3.93
C GLU A 98 -5.97 1.38 3.44
N VAL A 99 -5.42 0.24 3.07
CA VAL A 99 -6.14 -0.97 2.62
C VAL A 99 -5.58 -2.20 3.32
N PRO A 100 -6.34 -3.30 3.41
CA PRO A 100 -5.80 -4.56 3.87
C PRO A 100 -4.62 -5.00 2.99
N ILE A 101 -3.56 -5.46 3.63
CA ILE A 101 -2.33 -5.95 2.99
C ILE A 101 -1.90 -7.27 3.60
N LYS A 102 -0.98 -7.95 2.95
CA LYS A 102 -0.24 -9.08 3.54
C LYS A 102 1.13 -8.60 3.97
N VAL A 103 1.58 -9.01 5.15
CA VAL A 103 2.92 -8.72 5.69
C VAL A 103 3.57 -10.03 6.10
N GLY A 104 4.69 -10.40 5.48
CA GLY A 104 5.31 -11.70 5.69
C GLY A 104 4.40 -12.91 5.37
N GLY A 105 3.40 -12.72 4.49
CA GLY A 105 2.39 -13.70 4.13
C GLY A 105 1.10 -13.66 4.97
N GLU A 106 1.12 -13.00 6.12
CA GLU A 106 -0.02 -12.87 7.04
C GLU A 106 -0.85 -11.62 6.75
N SER A 107 -2.16 -11.70 6.96
CA SER A 107 -3.10 -10.59 6.68
C SER A 107 -3.01 -9.53 7.76
N LEU A 108 -2.86 -8.26 7.33
CA LEU A 108 -2.93 -7.08 8.17
C LEU A 108 -4.08 -6.19 7.66
N PRO A 109 -5.10 -5.89 8.49
CA PRO A 109 -6.18 -4.98 8.13
C PRO A 109 -5.68 -3.56 7.81
N ALA A 110 -6.53 -2.76 7.17
CA ALA A 110 -6.28 -1.32 7.07
C ALA A 110 -6.22 -0.71 8.47
N GLY A 111 -5.26 0.18 8.69
CA GLY A 111 -5.07 0.79 10.01
C GLY A 111 -3.76 1.55 10.16
N ILE A 112 -3.56 1.99 11.39
CA ILE A 112 -2.36 2.71 11.83
C ILE A 112 -1.66 1.84 12.87
N TYR A 113 -0.36 1.68 12.71
CA TYR A 113 0.44 0.72 13.46
C TYR A 113 1.79 1.29 13.88
N GLY A 114 2.35 0.73 14.93
CA GLY A 114 3.78 0.77 15.20
C GLY A 114 4.45 -0.45 14.61
N ILE A 115 5.66 -0.30 14.09
CA ILE A 115 6.43 -1.43 13.56
C ILE A 115 7.87 -1.41 14.06
N GLY A 116 8.46 -2.59 14.15
CA GLY A 116 9.88 -2.75 14.49
C GLY A 116 10.45 -4.10 14.09
N PHE A 117 11.78 -4.11 13.92
CA PHE A 117 12.54 -5.34 13.73
C PHE A 117 13.16 -5.75 15.06
N ILE A 118 12.70 -6.83 15.63
CA ILE A 118 13.12 -7.34 16.93
C ILE A 118 14.11 -8.50 16.82
N GLY A 119 14.64 -8.96 17.95
CA GLY A 119 15.59 -10.10 18.00
C GLY A 119 15.01 -11.37 17.37
N GLY A 120 15.88 -12.32 16.97
CA GLY A 120 15.49 -13.60 16.39
C GLY A 120 14.90 -13.49 14.98
N ASP A 121 15.35 -12.50 14.20
CA ASP A 121 14.90 -12.26 12.82
C ASP A 121 13.37 -12.16 12.70
N LYS A 122 12.77 -11.38 13.60
CA LYS A 122 11.34 -11.10 13.62
C LYS A 122 11.05 -9.65 13.27
N PHE A 123 9.91 -9.47 12.64
CA PHE A 123 9.26 -8.18 12.41
C PHE A 123 7.94 -8.18 13.18
N VAL A 124 7.71 -7.15 13.96
CA VAL A 124 6.50 -7.00 14.77
C VAL A 124 5.70 -5.79 14.28
N VAL A 125 4.39 -5.96 14.26
CA VAL A 125 3.40 -4.91 14.06
C VAL A 125 2.58 -4.80 15.34
N THR A 126 2.46 -3.58 15.86
CA THR A 126 1.69 -3.28 17.08
C THR A 126 0.58 -2.29 16.78
N ASP A 127 -0.49 -2.34 17.55
CA ASP A 127 -1.50 -1.27 17.53
C ASP A 127 -0.97 0.01 18.22
N VAL A 128 -1.74 1.09 18.19
CA VAL A 128 -1.37 2.36 18.84
C VAL A 128 -1.33 2.28 20.37
N GLY A 129 -1.87 1.22 20.96
CA GLY A 129 -1.79 0.87 22.39
C GLY A 129 -0.55 0.05 22.74
N ALA A 130 0.31 -0.27 21.75
CA ALA A 130 1.50 -1.12 21.85
C ALA A 130 1.21 -2.62 22.12
N HIS A 131 0.02 -3.12 21.75
CA HIS A 131 -0.26 -4.54 21.75
C HIS A 131 0.23 -5.16 20.43
N ASP A 132 0.83 -6.35 20.50
CA ASP A 132 1.30 -7.07 19.32
C ASP A 132 0.07 -7.53 18.49
N VAL A 133 -0.02 -7.07 17.25
CA VAL A 133 -1.05 -7.44 16.28
C VAL A 133 -0.57 -8.58 15.40
N LEU A 134 0.71 -8.52 14.99
CA LEU A 134 1.31 -9.46 14.07
C LEU A 134 2.80 -9.59 14.36
N THR A 135 3.31 -10.82 14.34
CA THR A 135 4.75 -11.09 14.38
C THR A 135 5.10 -12.10 13.29
N VAL A 136 5.96 -11.71 12.38
CA VAL A 136 6.38 -12.55 11.24
C VAL A 136 7.91 -12.63 11.16
N ASN A 137 8.42 -13.55 10.35
CA ASN A 137 9.85 -13.63 10.07
C ASN A 137 10.30 -12.42 9.23
N SER A 138 11.48 -11.91 9.54
CA SER A 138 12.18 -10.92 8.72
C SER A 138 13.37 -11.56 8.01
N GLY A 139 13.69 -11.05 6.83
CA GLY A 139 14.91 -11.43 6.12
C GLY A 139 16.06 -10.48 6.40
N ASN A 140 17.25 -10.89 5.99
CA ASN A 140 18.45 -10.04 5.98
C ASN A 140 19.09 -10.06 4.59
N ASP A 141 19.23 -8.88 3.98
CA ASP A 141 19.85 -8.69 2.68
C ASP A 141 21.29 -8.24 2.83
N ALA A 142 22.20 -9.20 2.95
CA ALA A 142 23.64 -8.92 3.03
C ALA A 142 24.19 -8.24 1.76
N GLY A 143 23.55 -8.45 0.60
CA GLY A 143 23.91 -7.86 -0.69
C GLY A 143 23.50 -6.41 -0.88
N LEU A 144 22.67 -5.85 0.00
CA LEU A 144 22.21 -4.47 -0.11
C LEU A 144 23.38 -3.49 0.03
N LYS A 145 23.76 -2.83 -1.08
CA LYS A 145 24.96 -1.98 -1.15
C LYS A 145 24.86 -0.69 -0.34
N ARG A 146 23.64 -0.11 -0.26
CA ARG A 146 23.37 1.17 0.42
C ARG A 146 22.19 1.03 1.37
N PRO A 147 22.38 0.43 2.55
CA PRO A 147 21.34 0.38 3.57
C PRO A 147 21.05 1.79 4.08
N THR A 148 19.77 2.14 4.15
CA THR A 148 19.27 3.38 4.77
C THR A 148 18.46 3.04 6.01
N PRO A 149 18.23 4.00 6.92
CA PRO A 149 17.42 3.75 8.12
C PRO A 149 16.04 3.17 7.80
N LEU A 150 15.41 3.63 6.70
CA LEU A 150 14.16 3.08 6.18
C LEU A 150 14.19 3.12 4.64
N GLN A 151 13.74 2.04 3.99
CA GLN A 151 13.72 1.93 2.53
C GLN A 151 12.59 1.00 2.08
N VAL A 152 12.00 1.28 0.90
CA VAL A 152 11.09 0.36 0.19
C VAL A 152 11.62 0.11 -1.21
N THR A 153 11.60 -1.15 -1.61
CA THR A 153 11.90 -1.59 -2.99
C THR A 153 10.88 -2.63 -3.43
N THR A 154 10.75 -2.85 -4.73
CA THR A 154 9.97 -3.97 -5.25
C THR A 154 10.65 -5.30 -4.89
N ASP A 155 9.85 -6.31 -4.57
CA ASP A 155 10.32 -7.67 -4.36
C ASP A 155 10.29 -8.46 -5.68
N PRO A 156 11.34 -9.21 -6.04
CA PRO A 156 11.35 -10.02 -7.26
C PRO A 156 10.24 -11.08 -7.34
N ALA A 157 9.77 -11.56 -6.19
CA ALA A 157 8.68 -12.53 -6.12
C ALA A 157 7.29 -11.87 -6.12
N GLY A 158 7.22 -10.55 -6.18
CA GLY A 158 6.00 -9.75 -6.14
C GLY A 158 5.80 -9.01 -4.84
N GLY A 159 5.16 -7.84 -4.91
CA GLY A 159 5.01 -6.93 -3.78
C GLY A 159 6.26 -6.10 -3.49
N TYR A 160 6.49 -5.78 -2.22
CA TYR A 160 7.49 -4.82 -1.79
C TYR A 160 8.28 -5.32 -0.58
N ARG A 161 9.55 -4.95 -0.50
CA ARG A 161 10.38 -5.11 0.70
C ARG A 161 10.45 -3.80 1.45
N LEU A 162 10.02 -3.82 2.71
CA LEU A 162 10.26 -2.75 3.66
C LEU A 162 11.53 -3.08 4.45
N TYR A 163 12.53 -2.22 4.34
CA TYR A 163 13.82 -2.38 5.01
C TYR A 163 13.98 -1.43 6.19
N ALA A 164 14.66 -1.90 7.23
CA ALA A 164 15.37 -1.10 8.20
C ALA A 164 16.84 -1.55 8.23
N GLY A 165 17.72 -0.70 7.71
CA GLY A 165 19.08 -1.12 7.42
C GLY A 165 19.12 -2.24 6.38
N ARG A 166 19.58 -3.45 6.78
CA ARG A 166 19.62 -4.66 5.93
C ARG A 166 18.50 -5.65 6.22
N ARG A 167 17.79 -5.48 7.31
CA ARG A 167 16.64 -6.33 7.66
C ARG A 167 15.44 -5.89 6.84
N TYR A 168 14.65 -6.85 6.39
CA TYR A 168 13.45 -6.54 5.61
C TYR A 168 12.29 -7.48 5.93
N VAL A 169 11.09 -6.99 5.66
CA VAL A 169 9.86 -7.79 5.57
C VAL A 169 9.21 -7.54 4.22
N VAL A 170 8.59 -8.57 3.66
CA VAL A 170 7.82 -8.44 2.41
C VAL A 170 6.39 -8.06 2.74
N PHE A 171 5.84 -7.11 2.00
CA PHE A 171 4.41 -6.82 2.03
C PHE A 171 3.84 -6.76 0.62
N SER A 172 2.58 -7.09 0.49
CA SER A 172 1.84 -7.05 -0.78
C SER A 172 0.37 -6.75 -0.53
N ARG A 173 -0.31 -6.41 -1.56
CA ARG A 173 -1.76 -6.28 -1.57
C ARG A 173 -2.43 -7.61 -1.87
#